data_3dff8ca7d01c1c9f14953b523f6838a1
#
_entry.id   3dff8ca7d01c1c9f14953b523f6838a1
#
_cell.length_a   1.000
_cell.length_b   1.000
_cell.length_c   1.000
_cell.angle_alpha   90.00
_cell.angle_beta   90.00
_cell.angle_gamma   90.00
#
_symmetry.space_group_name_H-M   'P 1'
#
loop_
_entity.id
_entity.type
_entity.pdbx_description
1 polymer ?
#
loop_
_entity_poly.entity_id
_entity_poly.type
_entity_poly.pdbx_seq_one_letter_code
_entity_poly.pdbx_strand_id
1 'polypeptide(L)'
;MSVAGPKREESPMTSYKVGYLIGSLATKSINRKLALALTKLAPPSLEFTEISFRELPLYSYDYDSDYPPVARAFKDAVSAVDALLFVTPEYNRSIPGGLKNAIDWASRPYGTNSFTHKPSAVAVDQIRTADS
;
A
#
# COMPACT_ATOMS: atom_id res chain seq x y z
N MET A 1 -0.79 -20.44 37.21
CA MET A 1 -0.71 -20.25 36.68
C MET A 1 -0.70 -19.60 35.71
N SER A 2 -0.65 -19.40 35.36
CA SER A 2 -0.69 -18.92 34.63
C SER A 2 -0.35 -18.69 33.81
N VAL A 3 -0.40 -18.70 33.65
CA VAL A 3 -0.09 -18.70 32.93
C VAL A 3 -0.15 -18.50 31.61
N ALA A 4 -0.69 -18.81 31.02
CA ALA A 4 -0.80 -18.82 29.67
C ALA A 4 -0.86 -17.47 29.04
N GLY A 5 -1.48 -16.57 29.70
CA GLY A 5 -1.54 -15.22 29.26
C GLY A 5 -0.21 -14.65 28.96
N PRO A 6 0.78 -14.90 29.75
CA PRO A 6 2.07 -14.28 29.51
C PRO A 6 2.63 -14.53 28.14
N LYS A 7 2.38 -15.66 27.60
CA LYS A 7 2.97 -15.94 26.31
C LYS A 7 2.51 -15.02 25.24
N ARG A 8 1.25 -14.72 25.30
CA ARG A 8 0.73 -13.84 24.29
C ARG A 8 1.19 -12.44 24.50
N GLU A 9 1.38 -12.06 25.73
CA GLU A 9 1.85 -10.74 25.98
C GLU A 9 3.23 -10.51 25.50
N GLU A 10 3.97 -11.56 25.33
CA GLU A 10 5.27 -11.39 24.77
C GLU A 10 5.21 -11.09 23.30
N SER A 11 4.05 -11.28 22.70
CA SER A 11 3.87 -10.88 21.32
C SER A 11 4.10 -9.42 21.07
N PRO A 12 4.06 -8.51 22.07
CA PRO A 12 4.38 -7.13 21.70
C PRO A 12 5.75 -6.98 21.09
N MET A 13 6.59 -7.96 21.28
CA MET A 13 7.86 -7.96 20.57
C MET A 13 7.68 -8.23 19.08
N THR A 14 6.55 -8.81 18.71
CA THR A 14 6.25 -9.09 17.31
C THR A 14 5.47 -7.93 16.74
N SER A 15 6.06 -7.26 15.77
CA SER A 15 5.34 -6.24 15.03
C SER A 15 5.39 -6.56 13.56
N TYR A 16 4.41 -6.06 12.85
CA TYR A 16 4.30 -6.25 11.41
C TYR A 16 4.33 -4.90 10.73
N LYS A 17 5.02 -4.85 9.61
CA LYS A 17 5.11 -3.63 8.82
C LYS A 17 4.03 -3.66 7.76
N VAL A 18 3.23 -2.61 7.75
CA VAL A 18 2.17 -2.45 6.76
C VAL A 18 2.50 -1.24 5.91
N GLY A 19 2.65 -1.48 4.62
CA GLY A 19 2.81 -0.38 3.68
C GLY A 19 1.44 0.07 3.20
N TYR A 20 1.17 1.37 3.22
CA TYR A 20 -0.09 1.85 2.68
C TYR A 20 0.14 2.77 1.49
N LEU A 21 -0.72 2.61 0.49
CA LEU A 21 -0.69 3.39 -0.73
C LEU A 21 -1.99 4.17 -0.84
N ILE A 22 -1.88 5.47 -1.06
CA ILE A 22 -3.04 6.32 -1.21
C ILE A 22 -3.28 6.52 -2.69
N GLY A 23 -4.39 6.01 -3.19
CA GLY A 23 -4.66 5.94 -4.62
C GLY A 23 -4.87 7.29 -5.29
N SER A 24 -5.15 8.35 -4.53
CA SER A 24 -5.28 9.69 -5.08
C SER A 24 -4.01 10.48 -4.81
N LEU A 25 -3.46 11.10 -5.83
CA LEU A 25 -2.27 11.94 -5.69
C LEU A 25 -2.60 13.38 -5.30
N ALA A 26 -3.86 13.71 -5.17
CA ALA A 26 -4.28 15.05 -4.74
C ALA A 26 -3.84 15.30 -3.30
N THR A 27 -3.24 16.46 -3.04
CA THR A 27 -2.68 16.77 -1.73
C THR A 27 -3.75 16.88 -0.65
N LYS A 28 -4.97 17.27 -1.01
CA LYS A 28 -6.08 17.39 -0.07
C LYS A 28 -7.04 16.22 -0.24
N SER A 29 -6.53 15.07 -0.58
CA SER A 29 -7.35 13.90 -0.79
C SER A 29 -8.03 13.46 0.51
N ILE A 30 -9.31 13.16 0.41
CA ILE A 30 -10.06 12.60 1.52
C ILE A 30 -9.53 11.20 1.86
N ASN A 31 -8.95 10.53 0.88
CA ASN A 31 -8.34 9.23 1.07
C ASN A 31 -7.11 9.31 1.97
N ARG A 32 -6.39 10.43 1.92
CA ARG A 32 -5.27 10.64 2.84
C ARG A 32 -5.77 10.75 4.27
N LYS A 33 -6.88 11.46 4.49
CA LYS A 33 -7.47 11.54 5.82
C LYS A 33 -7.96 10.19 6.31
N LEU A 34 -8.56 9.42 5.41
CA LEU A 34 -9.01 8.06 5.75
C LEU A 34 -7.82 7.18 6.12
N ALA A 35 -6.75 7.23 5.35
CA ALA A 35 -5.56 6.44 5.63
C ALA A 35 -4.98 6.79 7.00
N LEU A 36 -4.86 8.07 7.31
CA LEU A 36 -4.33 8.51 8.60
C LEU A 36 -5.25 8.09 9.75
N ALA A 37 -6.56 8.14 9.55
CA ALA A 37 -7.50 7.69 10.57
C ALA A 37 -7.37 6.19 10.83
N LEU A 38 -7.24 5.40 9.76
CA LEU A 38 -7.07 3.96 9.89
C LEU A 38 -5.78 3.61 10.62
N THR A 39 -4.70 4.32 10.33
CA THR A 39 -3.44 4.04 11.02
C THR A 39 -3.52 4.37 12.51
N LYS A 40 -4.29 5.39 12.89
CA LYS A 40 -4.46 5.75 14.29
C LYS A 40 -5.32 4.74 15.05
N LEU A 41 -6.24 4.06 14.37
CA LEU A 41 -7.12 3.10 15.00
C LEU A 41 -6.50 1.71 15.08
N ALA A 42 -5.38 1.51 14.43
CA ALA A 42 -4.78 0.19 14.36
C ALA A 42 -4.07 -0.19 15.67
N PRO A 43 -3.93 -1.49 15.93
CA PRO A 43 -3.21 -1.95 17.12
C PRO A 43 -1.73 -1.54 17.07
N PRO A 44 -1.09 -1.38 18.22
CA PRO A 44 0.34 -1.02 18.24
C PRO A 44 1.28 -2.02 17.57
N SER A 45 0.82 -3.24 17.37
CA SER A 45 1.64 -4.25 16.71
C SER A 45 1.76 -4.03 15.21
N LEU A 46 1.03 -3.07 14.65
CA LEU A 46 1.13 -2.75 13.22
C LEU A 46 1.85 -1.43 13.05
N GLU A 47 2.95 -1.47 12.32
CA GLU A 47 3.73 -0.28 12.00
C GLU A 47 3.42 0.13 10.57
N PHE A 48 2.87 1.32 10.40
CA PHE A 48 2.43 1.80 9.09
C PHE A 48 3.44 2.72 8.47
N THR A 49 3.72 2.52 7.20
CA THR A 49 4.61 3.38 6.41
C THR A 49 3.94 3.67 5.08
N GLU A 50 3.88 4.94 4.72
CA GLU A 50 3.35 5.30 3.41
C GLU A 50 4.35 4.94 2.33
N ILE A 51 3.87 4.29 1.28
CA ILE A 51 4.68 4.00 0.10
C ILE A 51 4.17 4.91 -1.01
N SER A 52 4.99 5.90 -1.36
CA SER A 52 4.61 6.85 -2.39
C SER A 52 4.95 6.32 -3.76
N PHE A 53 4.05 6.56 -4.71
CA PHE A 53 4.28 6.22 -6.12
C PHE A 53 4.22 7.46 -7.01
N ARG A 54 4.29 8.64 -6.38
CA ARG A 54 4.12 9.92 -7.08
C ARG A 54 5.15 10.13 -8.18
N GLU A 55 6.36 9.66 -7.95
CA GLU A 55 7.48 9.92 -8.86
C GLU A 55 7.65 8.87 -9.95
N LEU A 56 6.79 7.85 -9.97
CA LEU A 56 6.92 6.79 -10.97
C LEU A 56 6.52 7.30 -12.36
N PRO A 57 7.36 7.07 -13.37
CA PRO A 57 6.92 7.33 -14.75
C PRO A 57 5.88 6.31 -15.18
N LEU A 58 5.29 6.51 -16.31
CA LEU A 58 4.37 5.52 -16.87
C LEU A 58 5.14 4.25 -17.19
N TYR A 59 4.63 3.11 -16.74
CA TYR A 59 5.30 1.84 -16.94
C TYR A 59 5.31 1.45 -18.41
N SER A 60 6.44 0.90 -18.86
CA SER A 60 6.58 0.23 -20.14
C SER A 60 7.47 -0.99 -19.92
N TYR A 61 7.16 -2.09 -20.61
CA TYR A 61 8.01 -3.28 -20.48
C TYR A 61 9.41 -3.05 -21.05
N ASP A 62 9.63 -1.95 -21.76
CA ASP A 62 10.98 -1.59 -22.19
C ASP A 62 11.92 -1.40 -21.02
N TYR A 63 11.38 -1.09 -19.83
CA TYR A 63 12.19 -0.92 -18.62
C TYR A 63 12.52 -2.22 -17.92
N ASP A 64 11.92 -3.35 -18.32
CA ASP A 64 12.07 -4.61 -17.58
C ASP A 64 13.53 -5.06 -17.48
N SER A 65 14.37 -4.72 -18.45
CA SER A 65 15.78 -5.10 -18.42
C SER A 65 16.63 -4.17 -17.56
N ASP A 66 16.15 -2.96 -17.28
CA ASP A 66 16.89 -2.00 -16.48
C ASP A 66 15.92 -0.99 -15.87
N TYR A 67 15.41 -1.30 -14.69
CA TYR A 67 14.45 -0.43 -14.01
C TYR A 67 15.09 0.91 -13.62
N PRO A 68 14.37 2.02 -13.80
CA PRO A 68 14.83 3.30 -13.26
C PRO A 68 14.99 3.21 -11.73
N PRO A 69 15.92 3.97 -11.16
CA PRO A 69 16.14 3.92 -9.70
C PRO A 69 14.87 4.18 -8.88
N VAL A 70 14.00 5.10 -9.33
CA VAL A 70 12.77 5.40 -8.59
C VAL A 70 11.84 4.19 -8.56
N ALA A 71 11.76 3.44 -9.65
CA ALA A 71 10.92 2.25 -9.71
C ALA A 71 11.52 1.11 -8.90
N ARG A 72 12.83 0.97 -8.93
CA ARG A 72 13.51 -0.04 -8.11
C ARG A 72 13.30 0.23 -6.64
N ALA A 73 13.41 1.49 -6.23
CA ALA A 73 13.17 1.87 -4.84
C ALA A 73 11.71 1.59 -4.44
N PHE A 74 10.78 1.83 -5.35
CA PHE A 74 9.36 1.54 -5.09
C PHE A 74 9.15 0.04 -4.89
N LYS A 75 9.71 -0.79 -5.76
CA LYS A 75 9.60 -2.25 -5.61
C LYS A 75 10.19 -2.72 -4.29
N ASP A 76 11.33 -2.16 -3.91
CA ASP A 76 11.99 -2.52 -2.66
C ASP A 76 11.12 -2.15 -1.47
N ALA A 77 10.48 -0.98 -1.51
CA ALA A 77 9.60 -0.55 -0.43
C ALA A 77 8.39 -1.49 -0.29
N VAL A 78 7.80 -1.91 -1.42
CA VAL A 78 6.69 -2.87 -1.39
C VAL A 78 7.17 -4.22 -0.86
N SER A 79 8.33 -4.66 -1.29
CA SER A 79 8.87 -5.96 -0.86
C SER A 79 9.21 -5.99 0.63
N ALA A 80 9.58 -4.84 1.20
CA ALA A 80 10.06 -4.76 2.58
C ALA A 80 8.96 -4.84 3.63
N VAL A 81 7.69 -4.67 3.26
CA VAL A 81 6.60 -4.70 4.22
C VAL A 81 5.97 -6.09 4.27
N ASP A 82 5.29 -6.37 5.37
CA ASP A 82 4.64 -7.67 5.58
C ASP A 82 3.24 -7.72 4.98
N ALA A 83 2.59 -6.58 4.86
CA ALA A 83 1.23 -6.48 4.33
C ALA A 83 1.02 -5.11 3.70
N LEU A 84 -0.05 -5.00 2.92
CA LEU A 84 -0.36 -3.78 2.19
C LEU A 84 -1.77 -3.32 2.46
N LEU A 85 -1.94 -2.00 2.52
CA LEU A 85 -3.24 -1.37 2.62
C LEU A 85 -3.37 -0.36 1.48
N PHE A 86 -4.36 -0.56 0.63
CA PHE A 86 -4.68 0.38 -0.44
C PHE A 86 -5.86 1.23 -0.01
N VAL A 87 -5.69 2.55 -0.01
CA VAL A 87 -6.77 3.48 0.31
C VAL A 87 -7.00 4.31 -0.93
N THR A 88 -8.13 4.11 -1.60
CA THR A 88 -8.29 4.62 -2.96
C THR A 88 -9.70 5.11 -3.22
N PRO A 89 -9.86 6.17 -4.01
CA PRO A 89 -11.17 6.46 -4.57
C PRO A 89 -11.49 5.49 -5.71
N GLU A 90 -12.73 5.48 -6.11
CA GLU A 90 -13.14 4.77 -7.31
C GLU A 90 -13.26 5.78 -8.44
N TYR A 91 -12.56 5.50 -9.56
CA TYR A 91 -12.63 6.29 -10.78
C TYR A 91 -13.19 5.39 -11.88
N ASN A 92 -14.34 5.78 -12.44
CA ASN A 92 -14.94 5.03 -13.55
C ASN A 92 -15.09 3.54 -13.22
N ARG A 93 -15.54 3.25 -12.01
CA ARG A 93 -15.76 1.89 -11.49
C ARG A 93 -14.47 1.08 -11.40
N SER A 94 -13.34 1.73 -11.27
CA SER A 94 -12.05 1.08 -11.14
C SER A 94 -11.15 1.91 -10.24
N ILE A 95 -9.87 1.62 -10.24
CA ILE A 95 -8.89 2.36 -9.45
C ILE A 95 -8.30 3.50 -10.27
N PRO A 96 -7.75 4.54 -9.62
CA PRO A 96 -7.08 5.62 -10.34
C PRO A 96 -5.93 5.10 -11.20
N GLY A 97 -5.70 5.76 -12.33
CA GLY A 97 -4.65 5.37 -13.26
C GLY A 97 -3.27 5.36 -12.63
N GLY A 98 -2.97 6.32 -11.75
CA GLY A 98 -1.68 6.35 -11.07
C GLY A 98 -1.46 5.13 -10.17
N LEU A 99 -2.51 4.69 -9.50
CA LEU A 99 -2.41 3.49 -8.66
C LEU A 99 -2.23 2.24 -9.52
N LYS A 100 -2.96 2.13 -10.63
CA LYS A 100 -2.79 1.00 -11.54
C LYS A 100 -1.37 0.97 -12.09
N ASN A 101 -0.82 2.13 -12.43
CA ASN A 101 0.56 2.23 -12.90
C ASN A 101 1.54 1.74 -11.84
N ALA A 102 1.31 2.08 -10.57
CA ALA A 102 2.15 1.61 -9.48
C ALA A 102 2.09 0.08 -9.35
N ILE A 103 0.90 -0.49 -9.50
CA ILE A 103 0.73 -1.94 -9.46
C ILE A 103 1.50 -2.59 -10.62
N ASP A 104 1.45 -1.99 -11.80
CA ASP A 104 2.19 -2.50 -12.94
C ASP A 104 3.69 -2.51 -12.67
N TRP A 105 4.23 -1.43 -12.10
CA TRP A 105 5.65 -1.39 -11.76
C TRP A 105 6.06 -2.45 -10.74
N ALA A 106 5.28 -2.62 -9.69
CA ALA A 106 5.65 -3.52 -8.60
C ALA A 106 5.49 -4.99 -8.97
N SER A 107 4.58 -5.31 -9.88
CA SER A 107 4.33 -6.69 -10.29
C SER A 107 5.30 -7.20 -11.34
N ARG A 108 6.03 -6.31 -11.98
CA ARG A 108 6.98 -6.65 -13.05
C ARG A 108 8.41 -6.44 -12.57
N PRO A 109 9.46 -7.00 -13.23
CA PRO A 109 9.39 -7.98 -14.33
C PRO A 109 8.92 -9.36 -13.85
N TYR A 110 8.67 -10.24 -14.79
CA TYR A 110 8.24 -11.60 -14.46
C TYR A 110 9.23 -12.27 -13.51
N GLY A 111 8.67 -12.97 -12.53
CA GLY A 111 9.47 -13.69 -11.55
C GLY A 111 9.89 -12.86 -10.35
N THR A 112 9.65 -11.55 -10.37
CA THR A 112 10.03 -10.65 -9.28
C THR A 112 8.87 -9.78 -8.81
N ASN A 113 7.67 -10.34 -8.80
CA ASN A 113 6.47 -9.64 -8.36
C ASN A 113 6.57 -9.33 -6.88
N SER A 114 6.63 -8.03 -6.53
CA SER A 114 6.80 -7.59 -5.15
C SER A 114 5.55 -7.85 -4.29
N PHE A 115 4.41 -8.13 -4.91
CA PHE A 115 3.16 -8.41 -4.17
C PHE A 115 3.02 -9.88 -3.77
N THR A 116 3.92 -10.74 -4.23
CA THR A 116 3.78 -12.19 -4.00
C THR A 116 3.69 -12.51 -2.52
N HIS A 117 2.66 -13.28 -2.17
CA HIS A 117 2.42 -13.76 -0.80
C HIS A 117 2.20 -12.66 0.23
N LYS A 118 1.77 -11.46 -0.19
CA LYS A 118 1.48 -10.38 0.75
C LYS A 118 -0.01 -10.24 0.98
N PRO A 119 -0.48 -10.34 2.23
CA PRO A 119 -1.85 -10.00 2.55
C PRO A 119 -2.13 -8.54 2.20
N SER A 120 -3.30 -8.27 1.67
CA SER A 120 -3.66 -6.92 1.25
C SER A 120 -5.10 -6.63 1.66
N ALA A 121 -5.35 -5.37 2.00
CA ALA A 121 -6.67 -4.86 2.25
C ALA A 121 -6.89 -3.63 1.42
N VAL A 122 -8.14 -3.38 1.06
CA VAL A 122 -8.51 -2.22 0.25
C VAL A 122 -9.62 -1.47 0.97
N ALA A 123 -9.41 -0.18 1.19
CA ALA A 123 -10.43 0.73 1.69
C ALA A 123 -10.78 1.69 0.57
N VAL A 124 -12.05 1.75 0.23
CA VAL A 124 -12.53 2.58 -0.87
C VAL A 124 -13.39 3.69 -0.30
N ASP A 125 -13.05 4.93 -0.65
CA ASP A 125 -13.85 6.08 -0.30
C ASP A 125 -14.56 6.58 -1.54
N GLN A 126 -15.88 6.57 -1.49
CA GLN A 126 -16.71 7.06 -2.56
C GLN A 126 -17.54 8.21 -2.04
N ILE A 127 -17.20 9.40 -2.47
CA ILE A 127 -18.11 10.52 -2.30
C ILE A 127 -18.94 10.62 -3.56
N ARG A 128 -20.21 10.32 -3.42
CA ARG A 128 -21.15 10.56 -4.50
C ARG A 128 -21.74 11.93 -4.31
N THR A 129 -21.53 12.78 -5.28
CA THR A 129 -22.30 14.01 -5.35
C THR A 129 -23.64 13.70 -6.02
N ALA A 130 -24.59 14.61 -5.86
CA ALA A 130 -25.90 14.43 -6.43
C ALA A 130 -25.85 14.34 -7.97
N ASP A 131 -24.77 14.77 -8.55
CA ASP A 131 -24.59 14.83 -10.00
C ASP A 131 -23.78 13.67 -10.58
N SER A 132 -23.42 12.71 -9.78
CA SER A 132 -22.59 11.58 -10.25
C SER A 132 -23.39 10.30 -10.42
#